data_02ea885ac07e1af6098a3274984bef11
#
_entry.id   02ea885ac07e1af6098a3274984bef11
#
_cell.length_a   1.000
_cell.length_b   1.000
_cell.length_c   1.000
_cell.angle_alpha   90.00
_cell.angle_beta   90.00
_cell.angle_gamma   90.00
#
_symmetry.space_group_name_H-M   'P 1'
#
loop_
_entity.id
_entity.type
_entity.pdbx_description
1 polymer ?
#
loop_
_entity_poly.entity_id
_entity_poly.type
_entity_poly.pdbx_seq_one_letter_code
_entity_poly.pdbx_strand_id
1 'polypeptide(L)'
;EFGQKCGIPIRTATFSAEDGTFNSDNEYLTIINTAAVKRMDLLDYYDSRKNLLDIERNTLFLLSEELKRFKKEKQLKDFNDLLEDFITKEINPSFEVLFIDEAQDLSLIQWEMVRAIWKNSKKTYIAGDDDQAIFKWAGADVDHFIALKEEVDDIKILEQSYRIPGGPIHELSQRIISKVENRFDKQYKPRDEIGILKRYSDITQIDMSEGNWLVLSSANYFLDDVKELCQLRGWYYQYKGQNSISLKLLLALNNWEAWRKGCYLNNLEIKNIYEFLGSNVLDGFRKGKT
;
A
#
# COMPACT_ATOMS: atom_id res chain seq x y z
N GLU A 1 -1.95 24.04 1.49
CA GLU A 1 -1.25 25.34 1.42
C GLU A 1 -0.48 25.49 0.10
N PHE A 2 0.43 24.58 -0.25
CA PHE A 2 1.17 24.62 -1.51
C PHE A 2 0.27 24.62 -2.74
N GLY A 3 -0.70 23.71 -2.82
CA GLY A 3 -1.65 23.64 -3.93
C GLY A 3 -2.47 24.93 -4.09
N GLN A 4 -2.89 25.55 -2.99
CA GLN A 4 -3.59 26.84 -3.01
C GLN A 4 -2.67 27.97 -3.55
N LYS A 5 -1.40 27.99 -3.14
CA LYS A 5 -0.42 28.97 -3.62
C LYS A 5 -0.18 28.87 -5.12
N CYS A 6 -0.14 27.67 -5.67
CA CYS A 6 0.14 27.39 -7.07
C CYS A 6 -1.12 27.27 -7.95
N GLY A 7 -2.33 27.36 -7.37
CA GLY A 7 -3.58 27.19 -8.09
C GLY A 7 -3.83 25.77 -8.61
N ILE A 8 -3.16 24.76 -8.02
CA ILE A 8 -3.35 23.36 -8.38
C ILE A 8 -4.21 22.64 -7.36
N PRO A 9 -5.17 21.81 -7.80
CA PRO A 9 -5.98 21.02 -6.88
C PRO A 9 -5.12 19.89 -6.30
N ILE A 10 -4.95 19.88 -4.98
CA ILE A 10 -4.39 18.77 -4.24
C ILE A 10 -5.42 18.40 -3.18
N ARG A 11 -6.08 17.27 -3.33
CA ARG A 11 -7.07 16.75 -2.37
C ARG A 11 -6.42 15.77 -1.41
N THR A 12 -5.56 14.91 -1.94
CA THR A 12 -4.84 13.91 -1.19
C THR A 12 -3.36 13.92 -1.54
N ALA A 13 -2.51 13.88 -0.53
CA ALA A 13 -1.09 13.59 -0.68
C ALA A 13 -0.70 12.81 0.58
N THR A 14 -0.39 11.54 0.43
CA THR A 14 -0.05 10.65 1.53
C THR A 14 1.26 9.93 1.24
N PHE A 15 2.01 9.69 2.28
CA PHE A 15 3.21 8.87 2.24
C PHE A 15 3.01 7.70 3.20
N SER A 16 3.26 6.49 2.73
CA SER A 16 3.30 5.30 3.55
C SER A 16 4.75 5.07 3.98
N ALA A 17 4.99 5.08 5.28
CA ALA A 17 6.31 4.80 5.84
C ALA A 17 6.64 3.30 5.79
N GLU A 18 5.62 2.44 5.69
CA GLU A 18 5.78 0.98 5.68
C GLU A 18 6.32 0.48 4.34
N ASP A 19 5.83 1.02 3.24
CA ASP A 19 6.18 0.60 1.88
C ASP A 19 6.92 1.69 1.07
N GLY A 20 7.19 2.85 1.68
CA GLY A 20 7.88 3.96 1.03
C GLY A 20 7.11 4.61 -0.12
N THR A 21 5.80 4.34 -0.23
CA THR A 21 5.01 4.83 -1.35
C THR A 21 4.48 6.25 -1.12
N PHE A 22 4.57 7.07 -2.17
CA PHE A 22 3.91 8.37 -2.23
C PHE A 22 2.68 8.28 -3.12
N ASN A 23 1.53 8.66 -2.59
CA ASN A 23 0.27 8.70 -3.31
C ASN A 23 -0.29 10.13 -3.30
N SER A 24 -0.56 10.65 -4.48
CA SER A 24 -1.24 11.94 -4.66
C SER A 24 -2.27 11.84 -5.78
N ASP A 25 -3.35 12.60 -5.66
CA ASP A 25 -4.31 12.83 -6.74
C ASP A 25 -3.79 13.85 -7.76
N ASN A 26 -2.61 14.42 -7.52
CA ASN A 26 -1.97 15.38 -8.42
C ASN A 26 -0.80 14.73 -9.17
N GLU A 27 -0.93 14.61 -10.48
CA GLU A 27 0.04 13.94 -11.35
C GLU A 27 1.41 14.63 -11.35
N TYR A 28 1.47 15.98 -11.29
CA TYR A 28 2.74 16.72 -11.21
C TYR A 28 3.53 16.32 -9.97
N LEU A 29 2.88 16.24 -8.79
CA LEU A 29 3.56 15.83 -7.56
C LEU A 29 4.04 14.38 -7.61
N THR A 30 3.25 13.51 -8.22
CA THR A 30 3.62 12.11 -8.41
C THR A 30 4.87 11.97 -9.28
N ILE A 31 4.96 12.73 -10.38
CA ILE A 31 6.12 12.72 -11.27
C ILE A 31 7.36 13.31 -10.58
N ILE A 32 7.22 14.44 -9.88
CA ILE A 32 8.32 15.05 -9.11
C ILE A 32 8.87 14.06 -8.09
N ASN A 33 8.00 13.42 -7.32
CA ASN A 33 8.42 12.44 -6.32
C ASN A 33 9.08 11.22 -6.97
N THR A 34 8.49 10.67 -8.02
CA THR A 34 9.02 9.45 -8.66
C THR A 34 10.38 9.68 -9.32
N ALA A 35 10.60 10.84 -9.92
CA ALA A 35 11.92 11.21 -10.44
C ALA A 35 12.97 11.26 -9.31
N ALA A 36 12.62 11.86 -8.18
CA ALA A 36 13.50 11.97 -7.02
C ALA A 36 13.89 10.58 -6.46
N VAL A 37 12.93 9.70 -6.21
CA VAL A 37 13.20 8.34 -5.65
C VAL A 37 14.00 7.46 -6.62
N LYS A 38 13.89 7.71 -7.93
CA LYS A 38 14.65 7.02 -9.00
C LYS A 38 15.98 7.67 -9.29
N ARG A 39 16.34 8.74 -8.61
CA ARG A 39 17.59 9.50 -8.87
C ARG A 39 17.73 9.94 -10.33
N MET A 40 16.62 10.24 -10.98
CA MET A 40 16.58 10.73 -12.36
C MET A 40 16.37 12.24 -12.39
N ASP A 41 16.95 12.90 -13.39
CA ASP A 41 16.55 14.27 -13.68
C ASP A 41 15.06 14.34 -13.99
N LEU A 42 14.38 15.37 -13.47
CA LEU A 42 12.91 15.48 -13.57
C LEU A 42 12.45 15.54 -15.03
N LEU A 43 13.16 16.30 -15.86
CA LEU A 43 12.77 16.51 -17.25
C LEU A 43 13.12 15.29 -18.10
N ASP A 44 14.23 14.60 -17.82
CA ASP A 44 14.59 13.34 -18.49
C ASP A 44 13.58 12.24 -18.14
N TYR A 45 13.13 12.17 -16.87
CA TYR A 45 12.09 11.24 -16.46
C TYR A 45 10.75 11.55 -17.16
N TYR A 46 10.35 12.82 -17.23
CA TYR A 46 9.16 13.24 -17.96
C TYR A 46 9.26 12.89 -19.45
N ASP A 47 10.38 13.23 -20.12
CA ASP A 47 10.57 12.99 -21.54
C ASP A 47 10.53 11.49 -21.90
N SER A 48 10.98 10.63 -20.99
CA SER A 48 10.87 9.17 -21.14
C SER A 48 9.43 8.64 -21.11
N ARG A 49 8.49 9.42 -20.58
CA ARG A 49 7.09 9.04 -20.37
C ARG A 49 6.05 9.96 -20.97
N LYS A 50 6.47 10.97 -21.71
CA LYS A 50 5.60 12.04 -22.24
C LYS A 50 4.33 11.55 -22.96
N ASN A 51 4.40 10.38 -23.61
CA ASN A 51 3.25 9.80 -24.32
C ASN A 51 2.20 9.18 -23.40
N LEU A 52 2.50 9.04 -22.11
CA LEU A 52 1.63 8.44 -21.10
C LEU A 52 1.10 9.48 -20.09
N LEU A 53 1.56 10.73 -20.18
CA LEU A 53 1.29 11.78 -19.23
C LEU A 53 0.43 12.87 -19.88
N ASP A 54 -0.61 13.30 -19.17
CA ASP A 54 -1.46 14.42 -19.57
C ASP A 54 -1.09 15.70 -18.79
N ILE A 55 0.21 16.00 -18.74
CA ILE A 55 0.75 17.17 -18.03
C ILE A 55 1.73 17.92 -18.91
N GLU A 56 1.83 19.23 -18.69
CA GLU A 56 2.69 20.12 -19.45
C GLU A 56 4.09 20.20 -18.84
N ARG A 57 5.13 20.02 -19.69
CA ARG A 57 6.54 19.99 -19.29
C ARG A 57 6.99 21.27 -18.57
N ASN A 58 6.64 22.45 -19.11
CA ASN A 58 7.05 23.71 -18.50
C ASN A 58 6.37 23.94 -17.16
N THR A 59 5.10 23.59 -17.05
CA THR A 59 4.34 23.63 -15.79
C THR A 59 4.93 22.70 -14.74
N LEU A 60 5.33 21.48 -15.14
CA LEU A 60 6.01 20.52 -14.26
C LEU A 60 7.31 21.13 -13.68
N PHE A 61 8.14 21.72 -14.55
CA PHE A 61 9.39 22.36 -14.12
C PHE A 61 9.11 23.51 -13.12
N LEU A 62 8.22 24.42 -13.47
CA LEU A 62 7.87 25.56 -12.60
C LEU A 62 7.33 25.10 -11.25
N LEU A 63 6.46 24.10 -11.23
CA LEU A 63 5.91 23.55 -9.99
C LEU A 63 6.98 22.88 -9.13
N SER A 64 7.96 22.21 -9.73
CA SER A 64 9.06 21.59 -8.99
C SER A 64 9.93 22.66 -8.30
N GLU A 65 10.25 23.76 -9.00
CA GLU A 65 11.02 24.86 -8.41
C GLU A 65 10.22 25.61 -7.32
N GLU A 66 8.92 25.82 -7.53
CA GLU A 66 8.06 26.39 -6.50
C GLU A 66 7.94 25.48 -5.27
N LEU A 67 7.88 24.17 -5.45
CA LEU A 67 7.85 23.22 -4.33
C LEU A 67 9.14 23.28 -3.52
N LYS A 68 10.30 23.34 -4.18
CA LYS A 68 11.60 23.51 -3.52
C LYS A 68 11.65 24.83 -2.72
N ARG A 69 11.18 25.94 -3.35
CA ARG A 69 11.11 27.24 -2.71
C ARG A 69 10.18 27.23 -1.50
N PHE A 70 8.97 26.67 -1.65
CA PHE A 70 7.99 26.56 -0.58
C PHE A 70 8.54 25.76 0.62
N LYS A 71 9.15 24.60 0.37
CA LYS A 71 9.79 23.79 1.41
C LYS A 71 10.86 24.61 2.15
N LYS A 72 11.70 25.33 1.43
CA LYS A 72 12.76 26.16 2.01
C LYS A 72 12.20 27.31 2.85
N GLU A 73 11.22 28.06 2.34
CA GLU A 73 10.57 29.18 3.04
C GLU A 73 9.86 28.74 4.32
N LYS A 74 9.22 27.58 4.28
CA LYS A 74 8.47 27.03 5.42
C LYS A 74 9.29 26.12 6.32
N GLN A 75 10.56 25.89 6.00
CA GLN A 75 11.46 24.94 6.71
C GLN A 75 10.85 23.53 6.79
N LEU A 76 10.18 23.10 5.71
CA LEU A 76 9.57 21.78 5.60
C LEU A 76 10.51 20.83 4.87
N LYS A 77 10.45 19.56 5.24
CA LYS A 77 11.12 18.46 4.56
C LYS A 77 10.13 17.33 4.35
N ASP A 78 10.14 16.74 3.16
CA ASP A 78 9.51 15.45 2.95
C ASP A 78 10.50 14.30 3.19
N PHE A 79 10.05 13.07 2.96
CA PHE A 79 10.88 11.89 3.22
C PHE A 79 12.11 11.82 2.29
N ASN A 80 11.98 12.25 1.05
CA ASN A 80 13.12 12.28 0.12
C ASN A 80 14.15 13.32 0.57
N ASP A 81 13.71 14.50 1.07
CA ASP A 81 14.62 15.49 1.61
C ASP A 81 15.38 14.97 2.86
N LEU A 82 14.74 14.10 3.67
CA LEU A 82 15.41 13.48 4.82
C LEU A 82 16.47 12.46 4.39
N LEU A 83 16.17 11.66 3.36
CA LEU A 83 17.14 10.74 2.80
C LEU A 83 18.31 11.47 2.13
N GLU A 84 18.03 12.54 1.37
CA GLU A 84 19.05 13.42 0.79
C GLU A 84 19.95 14.04 1.86
N ASP A 85 19.35 14.54 2.93
CA ASP A 85 20.11 15.09 4.07
C ASP A 85 21.02 14.04 4.70
N PHE A 86 20.54 12.82 4.88
CA PHE A 86 21.31 11.72 5.43
C PHE A 86 22.53 11.42 4.56
N ILE A 87 22.32 11.34 3.25
CA ILE A 87 23.36 11.02 2.25
C ILE A 87 24.37 12.18 2.16
N THR A 88 23.88 13.42 2.01
CA THR A 88 24.73 14.60 1.76
C THR A 88 25.49 15.07 2.98
N LYS A 89 24.95 14.88 4.20
CA LYS A 89 25.63 15.20 5.44
C LYS A 89 26.60 14.12 5.90
N GLU A 90 26.78 13.09 5.06
CA GLU A 90 27.66 11.96 5.37
C GLU A 90 27.42 11.37 6.78
N ILE A 91 26.14 11.25 7.15
CA ILE A 91 25.77 10.62 8.41
C ILE A 91 26.03 9.12 8.27
N ASN A 92 27.16 8.68 8.80
CA ASN A 92 27.64 7.30 8.63
C ASN A 92 27.61 6.54 9.96
N PRO A 93 26.46 6.08 10.44
CA PRO A 93 26.39 5.27 11.65
C PRO A 93 27.13 3.95 11.43
N SER A 94 27.78 3.46 12.48
CA SER A 94 28.47 2.19 12.46
C SER A 94 27.71 1.17 13.32
N PHE A 95 27.48 -0.02 12.77
CA PHE A 95 26.81 -1.11 13.46
C PHE A 95 27.68 -2.37 13.50
N GLU A 96 27.57 -3.14 14.58
CA GLU A 96 28.18 -4.47 14.64
C GLU A 96 27.51 -5.41 13.64
N VAL A 97 26.17 -5.35 13.54
CA VAL A 97 25.37 -6.13 12.61
C VAL A 97 24.26 -5.26 12.06
N LEU A 98 24.09 -5.28 10.75
CA LEU A 98 23.03 -4.61 10.02
C LEU A 98 22.13 -5.68 9.36
N PHE A 99 20.84 -5.57 9.55
CA PHE A 99 19.84 -6.38 8.82
C PHE A 99 19.00 -5.46 7.96
N ILE A 100 18.85 -5.83 6.69
CA ILE A 100 17.99 -5.16 5.71
C ILE A 100 16.99 -6.20 5.23
N ASP A 101 15.72 -5.96 5.48
CA ASP A 101 14.63 -6.84 5.07
C ASP A 101 13.82 -6.21 3.95
N GLU A 102 13.11 -7.04 3.15
CA GLU A 102 12.32 -6.63 1.98
C GLU A 102 13.12 -5.74 1.00
N ALA A 103 14.38 -6.07 0.80
CA ALA A 103 15.32 -5.23 0.05
C ALA A 103 14.93 -5.02 -1.42
N GLN A 104 14.10 -5.89 -2.01
CA GLN A 104 13.56 -5.74 -3.37
C GLN A 104 12.64 -4.52 -3.53
N ASP A 105 12.11 -3.98 -2.42
CA ASP A 105 11.18 -2.85 -2.45
C ASP A 105 11.87 -1.48 -2.28
N LEU A 106 13.20 -1.49 -2.08
CA LEU A 106 13.96 -0.26 -1.92
C LEU A 106 14.14 0.50 -3.24
N SER A 107 13.91 1.80 -3.18
CA SER A 107 14.24 2.74 -4.27
C SER A 107 15.73 3.08 -4.30
N LEU A 108 16.21 3.67 -5.41
CA LEU A 108 17.63 4.02 -5.54
C LEU A 108 18.13 4.98 -4.46
N ILE A 109 17.34 5.98 -4.08
CA ILE A 109 17.71 6.89 -2.98
C ILE A 109 17.81 6.15 -1.64
N GLN A 110 16.92 5.18 -1.38
CA GLN A 110 17.01 4.34 -0.18
C GLN A 110 18.23 3.42 -0.23
N TRP A 111 18.58 2.88 -1.42
CA TRP A 111 19.79 2.12 -1.60
C TRP A 111 21.06 2.94 -1.34
N GLU A 112 21.10 4.21 -1.74
CA GLU A 112 22.23 5.09 -1.42
C GLU A 112 22.39 5.28 0.10
N MET A 113 21.30 5.50 0.81
CA MET A 113 21.30 5.56 2.28
C MET A 113 21.79 4.23 2.89
N VAL A 114 21.24 3.11 2.43
CA VAL A 114 21.64 1.77 2.90
C VAL A 114 23.12 1.52 2.67
N ARG A 115 23.65 1.89 1.51
CA ARG A 115 25.08 1.74 1.19
C ARG A 115 25.98 2.57 2.10
N ALA A 116 25.55 3.79 2.49
CA ALA A 116 26.29 4.62 3.44
C ALA A 116 26.38 3.95 4.81
N ILE A 117 25.31 3.27 5.26
CA ILE A 117 25.29 2.53 6.54
C ILE A 117 26.09 1.22 6.40
N TRP A 118 25.89 0.48 5.31
CA TRP A 118 26.54 -0.81 5.07
C TRP A 118 28.04 -0.72 5.12
N LYS A 119 28.64 0.28 4.44
CA LYS A 119 30.09 0.50 4.40
C LYS A 119 30.75 0.63 5.78
N ASN A 120 30.00 1.06 6.78
CA ASN A 120 30.48 1.26 8.14
C ASN A 120 30.03 0.14 9.11
N SER A 121 29.35 -0.87 8.62
CA SER A 121 28.88 -2.00 9.44
C SER A 121 29.82 -3.20 9.32
N LYS A 122 30.06 -3.94 10.42
CA LYS A 122 30.99 -5.08 10.39
C LYS A 122 30.41 -6.29 9.68
N LYS A 123 29.11 -6.54 9.85
CA LYS A 123 28.36 -7.58 9.16
C LYS A 123 27.04 -7.04 8.68
N THR A 124 26.69 -7.35 7.43
CA THR A 124 25.42 -6.94 6.84
C THR A 124 24.72 -8.17 6.26
N TYR A 125 23.45 -8.31 6.60
CA TYR A 125 22.54 -9.30 6.04
C TYR A 125 21.46 -8.57 5.27
N ILE A 126 21.30 -8.93 4.00
CA ILE A 126 20.29 -8.36 3.12
C ILE A 126 19.35 -9.49 2.74
N ALA A 127 18.09 -9.37 3.09
CA ALA A 127 17.04 -10.30 2.75
C ALA A 127 16.04 -9.66 1.80
N GLY A 128 15.54 -10.44 0.85
CA GLY A 128 14.53 -10.00 -0.09
C GLY A 128 14.16 -11.11 -1.07
N ASP A 129 13.10 -10.88 -1.81
CA ASP A 129 12.58 -11.78 -2.81
C ASP A 129 12.16 -11.00 -4.07
N ASP A 130 13.00 -11.03 -5.10
CA ASP A 130 12.74 -10.33 -6.36
C ASP A 130 11.44 -10.78 -7.04
N ASP A 131 10.96 -12.00 -6.78
CA ASP A 131 9.68 -12.49 -7.27
C ASP A 131 8.47 -11.83 -6.58
N GLN A 132 8.69 -11.16 -5.44
CA GLN A 132 7.68 -10.40 -4.70
C GLN A 132 7.74 -8.89 -4.94
N ALA A 133 8.62 -8.42 -5.81
CA ALA A 133 8.81 -7.01 -6.11
C ALA A 133 7.63 -6.44 -6.91
N ILE A 134 6.66 -5.84 -6.22
CA ILE A 134 5.46 -5.24 -6.81
C ILE A 134 5.46 -3.71 -6.78
N PHE A 135 6.45 -3.06 -6.15
CA PHE A 135 6.51 -1.61 -5.97
C PHE A 135 7.39 -0.88 -7.00
N LYS A 136 7.73 -1.51 -8.12
CA LYS A 136 8.48 -0.88 -9.23
C LYS A 136 7.82 0.41 -9.74
N TRP A 137 6.50 0.50 -9.71
CA TRP A 137 5.74 1.70 -10.04
C TRP A 137 5.93 2.84 -9.02
N ALA A 138 6.23 2.52 -7.76
CA ALA A 138 6.49 3.48 -6.70
C ALA A 138 7.97 3.89 -6.61
N GLY A 139 8.85 3.27 -7.41
CA GLY A 139 10.27 3.62 -7.47
C GLY A 139 11.22 2.53 -6.98
N ALA A 140 10.74 1.38 -6.53
CA ALA A 140 11.59 0.25 -6.18
C ALA A 140 12.49 -0.17 -7.36
N ASP A 141 13.74 -0.48 -7.06
CA ASP A 141 14.74 -0.90 -8.06
C ASP A 141 15.16 -2.35 -7.84
N VAL A 142 14.39 -3.25 -8.44
CA VAL A 142 14.64 -4.69 -8.39
C VAL A 142 15.91 -5.07 -9.11
N ASP A 143 16.24 -4.38 -10.19
CA ASP A 143 17.45 -4.66 -10.98
C ASP A 143 18.70 -4.38 -10.14
N HIS A 144 18.65 -3.34 -9.31
CA HIS A 144 19.69 -3.05 -8.32
C HIS A 144 19.82 -4.15 -7.27
N PHE A 145 18.67 -4.63 -6.73
CA PHE A 145 18.66 -5.73 -5.77
C PHE A 145 19.27 -7.02 -6.36
N ILE A 146 18.88 -7.40 -7.59
CA ILE A 146 19.43 -8.58 -8.27
C ILE A 146 20.93 -8.42 -8.52
N ALA A 147 21.40 -7.21 -8.84
CA ALA A 147 22.81 -6.94 -9.10
C ALA A 147 23.71 -7.09 -7.86
N LEU A 148 23.14 -7.03 -6.64
CA LEU A 148 23.90 -7.21 -5.38
C LEU A 148 24.65 -8.56 -5.31
N LYS A 149 24.22 -9.56 -6.08
CA LYS A 149 24.92 -10.85 -6.16
C LYS A 149 26.40 -10.74 -6.51
N GLU A 150 26.79 -9.66 -7.20
CA GLU A 150 28.18 -9.40 -7.57
C GLU A 150 28.99 -8.70 -6.46
N GLU A 151 28.30 -8.21 -5.42
CA GLU A 151 28.90 -7.39 -4.36
C GLU A 151 28.94 -8.07 -2.99
N VAL A 152 28.14 -9.12 -2.80
CA VAL A 152 28.04 -9.84 -1.51
C VAL A 152 28.98 -11.01 -1.43
N ASP A 153 29.46 -11.33 -0.22
CA ASP A 153 30.42 -12.42 0.01
C ASP A 153 29.76 -13.81 -0.12
N ASP A 154 28.47 -13.93 0.23
CA ASP A 154 27.74 -15.21 0.21
C ASP A 154 26.26 -14.99 -0.07
N ILE A 155 25.63 -15.94 -0.76
CA ILE A 155 24.21 -15.93 -1.08
C ILE A 155 23.59 -17.22 -0.60
N LYS A 156 22.53 -17.08 0.18
CA LYS A 156 21.76 -18.23 0.68
C LYS A 156 20.31 -18.14 0.22
N ILE A 157 19.86 -19.13 -0.53
CA ILE A 157 18.47 -19.25 -0.95
C ILE A 157 17.68 -20.00 0.14
N LEU A 158 16.58 -19.39 0.60
CA LEU A 158 15.63 -20.02 1.52
C LEU A 158 14.52 -20.67 0.69
N GLU A 159 14.72 -21.94 0.34
CA GLU A 159 13.84 -22.66 -0.60
C GLU A 159 12.48 -23.03 -0.01
N GLN A 160 12.37 -23.21 1.30
CA GLN A 160 11.15 -23.70 1.93
C GLN A 160 10.11 -22.59 2.10
N SER A 161 8.97 -22.73 1.44
CA SER A 161 7.81 -21.87 1.68
C SER A 161 6.92 -22.49 2.77
N TYR A 162 6.60 -21.69 3.77
CA TYR A 162 5.64 -22.03 4.83
C TYR A 162 4.25 -21.44 4.58
N ARG A 163 4.08 -20.69 3.49
CA ARG A 163 2.81 -20.05 3.09
C ARG A 163 2.15 -20.78 1.94
N ILE A 164 2.90 -21.16 0.91
CA ILE A 164 2.36 -21.70 -0.34
C ILE A 164 2.11 -23.19 -0.18
N PRO A 165 0.85 -23.65 -0.29
CA PRO A 165 0.53 -25.06 -0.29
C PRO A 165 0.99 -25.73 -1.59
N GLY A 166 1.23 -27.02 -1.54
CA GLY A 166 1.58 -27.84 -2.71
C GLY A 166 0.45 -28.01 -3.72
N GLY A 167 0.75 -28.69 -4.81
CA GLY A 167 -0.18 -28.99 -5.88
C GLY A 167 -0.54 -27.77 -6.75
N PRO A 168 -1.82 -27.62 -7.16
CA PRO A 168 -2.22 -26.66 -8.20
C PRO A 168 -1.89 -25.20 -7.91
N ILE A 169 -1.82 -24.80 -6.64
CA ILE A 169 -1.49 -23.41 -6.25
C ILE A 169 0.00 -23.17 -6.48
N HIS A 170 0.87 -24.08 -6.02
CA HIS A 170 2.30 -23.99 -6.26
C HIS A 170 2.61 -24.03 -7.76
N GLU A 171 2.03 -24.95 -8.51
CA GLU A 171 2.22 -25.07 -9.96
C GLU A 171 1.80 -23.78 -10.71
N LEU A 172 0.68 -23.16 -10.29
CA LEU A 172 0.24 -21.89 -10.86
C LEU A 172 1.24 -20.77 -10.55
N SER A 173 1.72 -20.66 -9.31
CA SER A 173 2.68 -19.65 -8.91
C SER A 173 3.99 -19.77 -9.71
N GLN A 174 4.53 -20.98 -9.86
CA GLN A 174 5.73 -21.25 -10.66
C GLN A 174 5.54 -20.90 -12.14
N ARG A 175 4.39 -21.23 -12.71
CA ARG A 175 4.07 -20.89 -14.10
C ARG A 175 3.91 -19.39 -14.33
N ILE A 176 3.43 -18.64 -13.35
CA ILE A 176 3.32 -17.17 -13.45
C ILE A 176 4.70 -16.55 -13.37
N ILE A 177 5.47 -16.92 -12.37
CA ILE A 177 6.78 -16.29 -12.13
C ILE A 177 7.80 -16.65 -13.20
N SER A 178 7.71 -17.82 -13.83
CA SER A 178 8.59 -18.20 -14.96
C SER A 178 8.45 -17.29 -16.19
N LYS A 179 7.46 -16.41 -16.25
CA LYS A 179 7.31 -15.40 -17.31
C LYS A 179 8.12 -14.12 -17.06
N VAL A 180 8.67 -13.97 -15.87
CA VAL A 180 9.53 -12.83 -15.54
C VAL A 180 10.92 -13.15 -16.05
N GLU A 181 11.44 -12.31 -16.97
CA GLU A 181 12.72 -12.54 -17.63
C GLU A 181 13.92 -12.21 -16.71
N ASN A 182 13.87 -11.05 -16.04
CA ASN A 182 14.94 -10.64 -15.13
C ASN A 182 14.59 -11.01 -13.68
N ARG A 183 15.10 -12.15 -13.24
CA ARG A 183 14.90 -12.67 -11.88
C ARG A 183 16.11 -13.49 -11.43
N PHE A 184 16.26 -13.64 -10.14
CA PHE A 184 17.22 -14.59 -9.56
C PHE A 184 16.68 -16.02 -9.73
N ASP A 185 17.51 -16.93 -10.24
CA ASP A 185 17.10 -18.32 -10.44
C ASP A 185 16.99 -19.04 -9.10
N LYS A 186 15.77 -19.37 -8.71
CA LYS A 186 15.45 -20.06 -7.45
C LYS A 186 14.21 -20.92 -7.61
N GLN A 187 14.15 -21.96 -6.82
CA GLN A 187 13.01 -22.85 -6.75
C GLN A 187 12.49 -22.89 -5.32
N TYR A 188 11.17 -22.83 -5.18
CA TYR A 188 10.53 -22.96 -3.88
C TYR A 188 9.99 -24.36 -3.68
N LYS A 189 10.18 -24.89 -2.47
CA LYS A 189 9.51 -26.09 -1.98
C LYS A 189 8.22 -25.63 -1.28
N PRO A 190 7.05 -26.09 -1.71
CA PRO A 190 5.80 -25.75 -1.03
C PRO A 190 5.74 -26.47 0.33
N ARG A 191 4.81 -26.07 1.18
CA ARG A 191 4.46 -26.86 2.36
C ARG A 191 3.74 -28.16 1.95
N ASP A 192 3.71 -29.17 2.84
CA ASP A 192 3.19 -30.50 2.54
C ASP A 192 1.69 -30.53 2.25
N GLU A 193 0.95 -29.55 2.75
CA GLU A 193 -0.50 -29.43 2.55
C GLU A 193 -0.83 -29.12 1.08
N ILE A 194 -1.81 -29.82 0.53
CA ILE A 194 -2.25 -29.62 -0.86
C ILE A 194 -3.33 -28.54 -0.94
N GLY A 195 -3.05 -27.51 -1.72
CA GLY A 195 -4.00 -26.42 -1.97
C GLY A 195 -5.02 -26.78 -3.05
N ILE A 196 -6.17 -26.09 -3.01
CA ILE A 196 -7.24 -26.26 -4.00
C ILE A 196 -7.31 -24.99 -4.86
N LEU A 197 -7.29 -25.15 -6.17
CA LEU A 197 -7.49 -24.08 -7.15
C LEU A 197 -8.82 -24.29 -7.87
N LYS A 198 -9.71 -23.30 -7.77
CA LYS A 198 -10.98 -23.27 -8.49
C LYS A 198 -11.05 -22.03 -9.37
N ARG A 199 -11.73 -22.12 -10.50
CA ARG A 199 -11.97 -20.99 -11.41
C ARG A 199 -13.47 -20.77 -11.53
N TYR A 200 -13.85 -19.52 -11.48
CA TYR A 200 -15.23 -19.08 -11.65
C TYR A 200 -15.28 -18.02 -12.74
N SER A 201 -16.37 -17.96 -13.47
CA SER A 201 -16.59 -16.92 -14.48
C SER A 201 -17.23 -15.67 -13.91
N ASP A 202 -17.86 -15.80 -12.74
CA ASP A 202 -18.57 -14.71 -12.08
C ASP A 202 -18.42 -14.82 -10.56
N ILE A 203 -18.29 -13.67 -9.89
CA ILE A 203 -18.11 -13.59 -8.44
C ILE A 203 -19.31 -14.14 -7.67
N THR A 204 -20.52 -14.05 -8.23
CA THR A 204 -21.75 -14.54 -7.59
C THR A 204 -21.81 -16.06 -7.42
N GLN A 205 -20.94 -16.79 -8.15
CA GLN A 205 -20.79 -18.24 -8.04
C GLN A 205 -19.96 -18.67 -6.83
N ILE A 206 -19.31 -17.70 -6.15
CA ILE A 206 -18.47 -17.97 -4.99
C ILE A 206 -19.29 -17.78 -3.72
N ASP A 207 -19.40 -18.85 -2.95
CA ASP A 207 -19.98 -18.77 -1.61
C ASP A 207 -18.89 -18.43 -0.59
N MET A 208 -18.98 -17.23 -0.02
CA MET A 208 -18.08 -16.73 1.00
C MET A 208 -18.75 -16.66 2.39
N SER A 209 -19.85 -17.37 2.59
CA SER A 209 -20.60 -17.37 3.85
C SER A 209 -19.84 -18.02 5.01
N GLU A 210 -18.93 -18.93 4.71
CA GLU A 210 -18.15 -19.65 5.70
C GLU A 210 -16.65 -19.48 5.46
N GLY A 211 -15.84 -19.58 6.53
CA GLY A 211 -14.37 -19.48 6.49
C GLY A 211 -13.86 -18.04 6.50
N ASN A 212 -12.55 -17.89 6.29
CA ASN A 212 -11.86 -16.63 6.20
C ASN A 212 -11.44 -16.38 4.75
N TRP A 213 -11.91 -15.30 4.17
CA TRP A 213 -11.66 -14.94 2.78
C TRP A 213 -10.79 -13.70 2.69
N LEU A 214 -9.79 -13.75 1.81
CA LEU A 214 -9.05 -12.59 1.35
C LEU A 214 -9.32 -12.41 -0.14
N VAL A 215 -9.93 -11.28 -0.51
CA VAL A 215 -10.22 -10.95 -1.90
C VAL A 215 -9.22 -9.92 -2.38
N LEU A 216 -8.47 -10.26 -3.41
CA LEU A 216 -7.46 -9.41 -4.04
C LEU A 216 -7.89 -9.04 -5.45
N SER A 217 -7.54 -7.82 -5.86
CA SER A 217 -7.79 -7.34 -7.21
C SER A 217 -6.65 -6.45 -7.69
N SER A 218 -6.45 -6.39 -9.00
CA SER A 218 -5.45 -5.52 -9.64
C SER A 218 -5.81 -4.03 -9.56
N ALA A 219 -7.09 -3.69 -9.40
CA ALA A 219 -7.55 -2.31 -9.24
C ALA A 219 -8.73 -2.24 -8.26
N ASN A 220 -8.78 -1.13 -7.49
CA ASN A 220 -9.79 -0.96 -6.43
C ASN A 220 -11.24 -1.02 -6.93
N TYR A 221 -11.51 -0.54 -8.13
CA TYR A 221 -12.87 -0.51 -8.68
C TYR A 221 -13.45 -1.91 -8.94
N PHE A 222 -12.62 -2.92 -9.19
CA PHE A 222 -13.09 -4.31 -9.29
C PHE A 222 -13.59 -4.90 -7.96
N LEU A 223 -13.21 -4.29 -6.85
CA LEU A 223 -13.70 -4.70 -5.52
C LEU A 223 -15.10 -4.14 -5.20
N ASP A 224 -15.63 -3.22 -6.01
CA ASP A 224 -16.94 -2.65 -5.75
C ASP A 224 -18.05 -3.68 -5.97
N ASP A 225 -17.95 -4.51 -7.01
CA ASP A 225 -18.88 -5.63 -7.25
C ASP A 225 -18.86 -6.64 -6.09
N VAL A 226 -17.66 -6.90 -5.54
CA VAL A 226 -17.51 -7.78 -4.36
C VAL A 226 -18.17 -7.20 -3.12
N LYS A 227 -17.99 -5.89 -2.88
CA LYS A 227 -18.63 -5.19 -1.75
C LYS A 227 -20.14 -5.22 -1.87
N GLU A 228 -20.67 -4.96 -3.08
CA GLU A 228 -22.09 -5.03 -3.35
C GLU A 228 -22.64 -6.44 -3.11
N LEU A 229 -21.96 -7.46 -3.60
CA LEU A 229 -22.34 -8.85 -3.33
C LEU A 229 -22.35 -9.17 -1.84
N CYS A 230 -21.33 -8.75 -1.09
CA CYS A 230 -21.26 -8.94 0.36
C CYS A 230 -22.44 -8.24 1.07
N GLN A 231 -22.80 -7.02 0.65
CA GLN A 231 -23.93 -6.28 1.19
C GLN A 231 -25.27 -6.98 0.90
N LEU A 232 -25.49 -7.43 -0.33
CA LEU A 232 -26.70 -8.15 -0.75
C LEU A 232 -26.88 -9.49 0.00
N ARG A 233 -25.77 -10.17 0.28
CA ARG A 233 -25.76 -11.45 1.02
C ARG A 233 -25.72 -11.29 2.54
N GLY A 234 -25.55 -10.06 3.05
CA GLY A 234 -25.40 -9.79 4.49
C GLY A 234 -24.06 -10.28 5.05
N TRP A 235 -23.06 -10.43 4.22
CA TRP A 235 -21.72 -10.85 4.65
C TRP A 235 -20.93 -9.67 5.20
N TYR A 236 -20.31 -9.88 6.36
CA TYR A 236 -19.41 -8.90 6.96
C TYR A 236 -18.06 -8.90 6.22
N TYR A 237 -17.51 -7.72 5.96
CA TYR A 237 -16.19 -7.58 5.37
C TYR A 237 -15.43 -6.38 5.92
N GLN A 238 -14.12 -6.38 5.73
CA GLN A 238 -13.24 -5.24 5.96
C GLN A 238 -12.63 -4.78 4.63
N TYR A 239 -12.51 -3.48 4.47
CA TYR A 239 -11.85 -2.86 3.32
C TYR A 239 -10.95 -1.73 3.78
N LYS A 240 -9.65 -1.82 3.50
CA LYS A 240 -8.63 -0.84 3.93
C LYS A 240 -8.72 -0.51 5.44
N GLY A 241 -8.85 -1.53 6.25
CA GLY A 241 -8.96 -1.39 7.71
C GLY A 241 -10.32 -0.89 8.23
N GLN A 242 -11.26 -0.58 7.32
CA GLN A 242 -12.61 -0.15 7.70
C GLN A 242 -13.59 -1.33 7.63
N ASN A 243 -14.42 -1.45 8.65
CA ASN A 243 -15.46 -2.47 8.71
C ASN A 243 -16.66 -2.06 7.85
N SER A 244 -17.30 -3.04 7.18
CA SER A 244 -18.53 -2.84 6.40
C SER A 244 -19.70 -2.36 7.26
N ILE A 245 -19.68 -2.69 8.54
CA ILE A 245 -20.66 -2.24 9.54
C ILE A 245 -19.90 -1.47 10.61
N SER A 246 -20.29 -0.23 10.86
CA SER A 246 -19.68 0.57 11.93
C SER A 246 -20.01 -0.02 13.31
N LEU A 247 -19.07 0.08 14.24
CA LEU A 247 -19.29 -0.35 15.64
C LEU A 247 -20.55 0.32 16.23
N LYS A 248 -20.80 1.57 15.87
CA LYS A 248 -21.95 2.35 16.32
C LYS A 248 -23.28 1.73 15.84
N LEU A 249 -23.32 1.27 14.59
CA LEU A 249 -24.49 0.57 14.05
C LEU A 249 -24.69 -0.80 14.71
N LEU A 250 -23.61 -1.54 14.96
CA LEU A 250 -23.68 -2.82 15.67
C LEU A 250 -24.24 -2.64 17.09
N LEU A 251 -23.79 -1.62 17.81
CA LEU A 251 -24.33 -1.28 19.13
C LEU A 251 -25.81 -0.92 19.05
N ALA A 252 -26.22 -0.13 18.06
CA ALA A 252 -27.64 0.22 17.87
C ALA A 252 -28.50 -1.01 17.56
N LEU A 253 -28.02 -1.93 16.73
CA LEU A 253 -28.70 -3.19 16.41
C LEU A 253 -28.83 -4.10 17.66
N ASN A 254 -27.76 -4.23 18.45
CA ASN A 254 -27.78 -4.99 19.69
C ASN A 254 -28.77 -4.40 20.72
N ASN A 255 -28.77 -3.08 20.87
CA ASN A 255 -29.72 -2.38 21.74
C ASN A 255 -31.17 -2.56 21.27
N TRP A 256 -31.39 -2.44 19.94
CA TRP A 256 -32.71 -2.70 19.35
C TRP A 256 -33.20 -4.12 19.63
N GLU A 257 -32.32 -5.12 19.44
CA GLU A 257 -32.67 -6.52 19.69
C GLU A 257 -32.93 -6.80 21.18
N ALA A 258 -32.15 -6.19 22.08
CA ALA A 258 -32.38 -6.25 23.49
C ALA A 258 -33.76 -5.65 23.87
N TRP A 259 -34.11 -4.49 23.32
CA TRP A 259 -35.40 -3.85 23.51
C TRP A 259 -36.54 -4.71 22.96
N ARG A 260 -36.39 -5.28 21.78
CA ARG A 260 -37.37 -6.19 21.17
C ARG A 260 -37.63 -7.43 22.03
N LYS A 261 -36.63 -7.87 22.78
CA LYS A 261 -36.74 -8.99 23.78
C LYS A 261 -37.29 -8.55 25.14
N GLY A 262 -37.67 -7.29 25.30
CA GLY A 262 -38.22 -6.76 26.53
C GLY A 262 -37.19 -6.31 27.57
N CYS A 263 -35.93 -6.17 27.21
CA CYS A 263 -34.92 -5.63 28.13
C CYS A 263 -35.10 -4.12 28.31
N TYR A 264 -34.82 -3.63 29.52
CA TYR A 264 -34.74 -2.20 29.78
C TYR A 264 -33.49 -1.61 29.19
N LEU A 265 -33.63 -0.48 28.49
CA LEU A 265 -32.53 0.29 27.91
C LEU A 265 -32.38 1.62 28.65
N ASN A 266 -31.13 2.06 28.83
CA ASN A 266 -30.84 3.40 29.33
C ASN A 266 -30.95 4.46 28.20
N ASN A 267 -30.93 5.75 28.58
CA ASN A 267 -31.08 6.85 27.63
C ASN A 267 -30.02 6.87 26.52
N LEU A 268 -28.79 6.43 26.80
CA LEU A 268 -27.71 6.39 25.82
C LEU A 268 -27.94 5.26 24.79
N GLU A 269 -28.39 4.10 25.25
CA GLU A 269 -28.73 2.96 24.39
C GLU A 269 -29.90 3.28 23.47
N ILE A 270 -30.93 3.94 24.02
CA ILE A 270 -32.08 4.42 23.25
C ILE A 270 -31.62 5.45 22.20
N LYS A 271 -30.79 6.40 22.59
CA LYS A 271 -30.24 7.42 21.67
C LYS A 271 -29.46 6.79 20.51
N ASN A 272 -28.66 5.75 20.77
CA ASN A 272 -27.92 5.02 19.73
C ASN A 272 -28.87 4.39 18.70
N ILE A 273 -30.00 3.85 19.10
CA ILE A 273 -31.02 3.31 18.20
C ILE A 273 -31.59 4.44 17.32
N TYR A 274 -32.01 5.55 17.96
CA TYR A 274 -32.64 6.67 17.24
C TYR A 274 -31.75 7.33 16.19
N GLU A 275 -30.44 7.30 16.36
CA GLU A 275 -29.52 7.87 15.37
C GLU A 275 -29.60 7.18 14.00
N PHE A 276 -30.00 5.91 13.96
CA PHE A 276 -30.11 5.11 12.74
C PHE A 276 -31.55 4.97 12.22
N LEU A 277 -32.56 5.41 12.96
CA LEU A 277 -33.94 5.42 12.50
C LEU A 277 -34.19 6.62 11.56
N GLY A 278 -34.94 6.38 10.48
CA GLY A 278 -35.37 7.44 9.58
C GLY A 278 -36.31 8.43 10.29
N SER A 279 -36.34 9.66 9.80
CA SER A 279 -37.19 10.74 10.37
C SER A 279 -38.69 10.47 10.36
N ASN A 280 -39.13 9.46 9.59
CA ASN A 280 -40.56 9.11 9.41
C ASN A 280 -40.99 7.85 10.15
N VAL A 281 -40.11 7.26 10.98
CA VAL A 281 -40.40 5.96 11.63
C VAL A 281 -41.20 6.11 12.92
N LEU A 282 -41.22 7.29 13.51
CA LEU A 282 -41.93 7.57 14.77
C LEU A 282 -42.69 8.88 14.67
N ASP A 283 -44.03 8.80 14.78
CA ASP A 283 -44.91 9.97 14.92
C ASP A 283 -44.57 10.76 16.20
N GLY A 284 -44.28 12.04 16.06
CA GLY A 284 -44.04 12.95 17.19
C GLY A 284 -42.57 13.08 17.63
N PHE A 285 -41.63 12.35 17.05
CA PHE A 285 -40.21 12.46 17.41
C PHE A 285 -39.44 13.36 16.42
N ARG A 286 -38.81 14.43 16.94
CA ARG A 286 -37.90 15.27 16.18
C ARG A 286 -36.43 14.91 16.53
N LYS A 287 -35.64 14.49 15.55
CA LYS A 287 -34.18 14.32 15.70
C LYS A 287 -33.60 15.60 16.31
N GLY A 288 -33.00 15.53 17.48
CA GLY A 288 -32.27 16.63 18.11
C GLY A 288 -32.97 17.40 19.24
N LYS A 289 -34.13 16.95 19.70
CA LYS A 289 -34.78 17.48 20.93
C LYS A 289 -35.00 16.33 21.89
N THR A 290 -34.04 16.06 22.73
CA THR A 290 -34.15 15.37 24.02
C THR A 290 -33.52 16.26 25.05
#